data_fc99c0d6c993850a9f4dd9f67cac814c
#
_entry.id   fc99c0d6c993850a9f4dd9f67cac814c
#
_cell.length_a   1.000
_cell.length_b   1.000
_cell.length_c   1.000
_cell.angle_alpha   90.00
_cell.angle_beta   90.00
_cell.angle_gamma   90.00
#
_symmetry.space_group_name_H-M   'P 1'
#
loop_
_entity.id
_entity.type
_entity.pdbx_description
1 polymer ?
#
loop_
_entity_poly.entity_id
_entity_poly.type
_entity_poly.pdbx_seq_one_letter_code
_entity_poly.pdbx_strand_id
1 'polypeptide(L)'
;MEAKILKKESSIYRVNLFFLCTIIWSIVVQFLPIPDNSYQYIAFLIPIIIYLFLNKSKIDRILKPDMLNFSSAIIIFIIWLASLPLIFLIIELYMCFFGSTLVDIVTQDAHEIFALNVFFTAVTPAILEEILMRGIILDGYRNKSRLVAAIMNGFMFGMLHLNSFQFFHTFIAGFIASLVVFATNSIFAGILIHMVNNGLPMILNYLYPVNPNMEYAKDANFLLLSLYALLGIIFIFKLINLLFKLNNIPFKENKELSSEKIFNLPLFISIIIFIIFSALMIFAIKKIL
;
A
#
# COMPACT_ATOMS: atom_id res chain seq x y z
N MET A 1 -9.17 -4.29 38.22
CA MET A 1 -8.75 -5.56 37.59
C MET A 1 -9.28 -5.67 36.16
N GLU A 2 -10.52 -5.24 35.85
CA GLU A 2 -11.12 -5.24 34.51
C GLU A 2 -10.35 -4.42 33.45
N ALA A 3 -9.84 -3.23 33.79
CA ALA A 3 -9.08 -2.38 32.85
C ALA A 3 -7.76 -3.02 32.35
N LYS A 4 -7.18 -3.95 33.15
CA LYS A 4 -5.95 -4.67 32.79
C LYS A 4 -6.23 -5.88 31.88
N ILE A 5 -7.42 -6.45 31.96
CA ILE A 5 -7.87 -7.59 31.14
C ILE A 5 -8.24 -7.08 29.74
N LEU A 6 -8.95 -5.95 29.64
CA LEU A 6 -9.32 -5.31 28.37
C LEU A 6 -8.10 -4.88 27.54
N LYS A 7 -7.00 -4.47 28.17
CA LYS A 7 -5.74 -4.15 27.47
C LYS A 7 -5.07 -5.36 26.81
N LYS A 8 -5.32 -6.57 27.30
CA LYS A 8 -4.70 -7.81 26.80
C LYS A 8 -5.32 -8.30 25.49
N GLU A 9 -6.51 -7.82 25.11
CA GLU A 9 -7.25 -8.25 23.92
C GLU A 9 -7.34 -7.22 22.79
N SER A 10 -6.76 -6.03 22.96
CA SER A 10 -6.77 -4.94 21.99
C SER A 10 -6.02 -5.34 20.72
N SER A 11 -6.75 -5.69 19.66
CA SER A 11 -6.15 -6.07 18.37
C SER A 11 -5.51 -4.89 17.66
N ILE A 12 -6.13 -3.70 17.73
CA ILE A 12 -5.66 -2.48 17.10
C ILE A 12 -4.38 -1.98 17.77
N TYR A 13 -4.32 -1.96 19.11
CA TYR A 13 -3.10 -1.54 19.78
C TYR A 13 -1.91 -2.43 19.43
N ARG A 14 -2.10 -3.76 19.40
CA ARG A 14 -1.03 -4.72 19.07
C ARG A 14 -0.52 -4.55 17.65
N VAL A 15 -1.43 -4.37 16.69
CA VAL A 15 -1.02 -4.24 15.28
C VAL A 15 -0.42 -2.87 15.01
N ASN A 16 -0.87 -1.80 15.67
CA ASN A 16 -0.23 -0.49 15.59
C ASN A 16 1.17 -0.51 16.22
N LEU A 17 1.35 -1.25 17.34
CA LEU A 17 2.67 -1.45 17.93
C LEU A 17 3.58 -2.27 17.02
N PHE A 18 3.05 -3.33 16.40
CA PHE A 18 3.80 -4.12 15.42
C PHE A 18 4.23 -3.26 14.23
N PHE A 19 3.33 -2.43 13.70
CA PHE A 19 3.64 -1.48 12.62
C PHE A 19 4.72 -0.50 13.02
N LEU A 20 4.63 0.10 14.21
CA LEU A 20 5.67 0.98 14.74
C LEU A 20 7.04 0.27 14.83
N CYS A 21 7.06 -0.94 15.38
CA CYS A 21 8.29 -1.74 15.44
C CYS A 21 8.84 -2.04 14.04
N THR A 22 7.97 -2.32 13.06
CA THR A 22 8.38 -2.58 11.67
C THR A 22 8.97 -1.33 11.03
N ILE A 23 8.37 -0.16 11.22
CA ILE A 23 8.93 1.11 10.71
C ILE A 23 10.31 1.37 11.33
N ILE A 24 10.42 1.29 12.65
CA ILE A 24 11.73 1.51 13.32
C ILE A 24 12.77 0.50 12.82
N TRP A 25 12.38 -0.77 12.69
CA TRP A 25 13.26 -1.80 12.17
C TRP A 25 13.67 -1.53 10.72
N SER A 26 12.75 -1.14 9.83
CA SER A 26 13.06 -0.81 8.44
C SER A 26 14.04 0.37 8.33
N ILE A 27 13.92 1.36 9.21
CA ILE A 27 14.88 2.47 9.31
C ILE A 27 16.26 1.95 9.75
N VAL A 28 16.32 1.12 10.78
CA VAL A 28 17.60 0.54 11.26
C VAL A 28 18.29 -0.25 10.15
N VAL A 29 17.51 -1.05 9.39
CA VAL A 29 18.03 -1.88 8.29
C VAL A 29 18.67 -1.01 7.19
N GLN A 30 18.19 0.20 6.92
CA GLN A 30 18.79 1.11 5.94
C GLN A 30 20.24 1.53 6.28
N PHE A 31 20.62 1.49 7.56
CA PHE A 31 21.98 1.82 8.01
C PHE A 31 22.90 0.60 8.12
N LEU A 32 22.41 -0.61 7.82
CA LEU A 32 23.23 -1.80 7.83
C LEU A 32 24.00 -1.93 6.51
N PRO A 33 25.26 -2.42 6.52
CA PRO A 33 26.05 -2.65 5.32
C PRO A 33 25.59 -3.94 4.60
N ILE A 34 24.38 -3.94 4.06
CA ILE A 34 23.77 -5.07 3.35
C ILE A 34 23.56 -4.71 1.88
N PRO A 35 23.55 -5.71 0.96
CA PRO A 35 23.19 -5.48 -0.42
C PRO A 35 21.76 -4.92 -0.54
N ASP A 36 21.53 -3.96 -1.44
CA ASP A 36 20.21 -3.33 -1.64
C ASP A 36 19.09 -4.33 -1.87
N ASN A 37 19.37 -5.40 -2.64
CA ASN A 37 18.44 -6.49 -2.90
C ASN A 37 17.98 -7.25 -1.65
N SER A 38 18.76 -7.17 -0.55
CA SER A 38 18.45 -7.86 0.71
C SER A 38 17.58 -7.02 1.63
N TYR A 39 17.44 -5.72 1.36
CA TYR A 39 16.72 -4.78 2.23
C TYR A 39 15.29 -5.26 2.55
N GLN A 40 14.49 -5.54 1.53
CA GLN A 40 13.08 -5.91 1.72
C GLN A 40 12.90 -7.20 2.50
N TYR A 41 13.80 -8.18 2.31
CA TYR A 41 13.77 -9.43 3.05
C TYR A 41 14.07 -9.21 4.53
N ILE A 42 15.05 -8.40 4.86
CA ILE A 42 15.41 -8.14 6.25
C ILE A 42 14.38 -7.19 6.88
N ALA A 43 13.97 -6.14 6.19
CA ALA A 43 13.05 -5.13 6.71
C ALA A 43 11.62 -5.66 6.91
N PHE A 44 11.11 -6.51 6.02
CA PHE A 44 9.71 -6.95 6.05
C PHE A 44 9.54 -8.44 6.31
N LEU A 45 10.30 -9.34 5.68
CA LEU A 45 10.11 -10.78 5.85
C LEU A 45 10.41 -11.22 7.28
N ILE A 46 11.45 -10.67 7.93
CA ILE A 46 11.79 -11.02 9.31
C ILE A 46 10.65 -10.65 10.28
N PRO A 47 10.14 -9.41 10.33
CA PRO A 47 8.98 -9.07 11.16
C PRO A 47 7.73 -9.91 10.84
N ILE A 48 7.45 -10.19 9.56
CA ILE A 48 6.34 -11.04 9.13
C ILE A 48 6.47 -12.44 9.73
N ILE A 49 7.62 -13.09 9.57
CA ILE A 49 7.86 -14.43 10.12
C ILE A 49 7.67 -14.45 11.63
N ILE A 50 8.25 -13.49 12.34
CA ILE A 50 8.10 -13.37 13.80
C ILE A 50 6.61 -13.23 14.19
N TYR A 51 5.87 -12.34 13.50
CA TYR A 51 4.45 -12.14 13.81
C TYR A 51 3.62 -13.37 13.54
N LEU A 52 3.81 -14.03 12.39
CA LEU A 52 3.09 -15.26 12.03
C LEU A 52 3.42 -16.40 12.97
N PHE A 53 4.69 -16.56 13.35
CA PHE A 53 5.11 -17.56 14.33
C PHE A 53 4.41 -17.38 15.69
N LEU A 54 4.35 -16.14 16.19
CA LEU A 54 3.65 -15.80 17.44
C LEU A 54 2.12 -15.95 17.33
N ASN A 55 1.57 -15.97 16.13
CA ASN A 55 0.14 -16.09 15.84
C ASN A 55 -0.22 -17.30 14.97
N LYS A 56 0.56 -18.39 15.04
CA LYS A 56 0.46 -19.57 14.17
C LYS A 56 -0.96 -20.18 14.08
N SER A 57 -1.74 -20.14 15.14
CA SER A 57 -3.12 -20.63 15.15
C SER A 57 -4.12 -19.73 14.39
N LYS A 58 -3.67 -18.59 13.87
CA LYS A 58 -4.49 -17.58 13.18
C LYS A 58 -4.00 -17.32 11.75
N ILE A 59 -3.04 -18.10 11.26
CA ILE A 59 -2.37 -17.87 9.95
C ILE A 59 -3.39 -17.83 8.82
N ASP A 60 -4.31 -18.79 8.72
CA ASP A 60 -5.30 -18.85 7.65
C ASP A 60 -6.22 -17.63 7.63
N ARG A 61 -6.61 -17.15 8.82
CA ARG A 61 -7.40 -15.93 8.95
C ARG A 61 -6.59 -14.68 8.54
N ILE A 62 -5.30 -14.63 8.88
CA ILE A 62 -4.41 -13.50 8.59
C ILE A 62 -4.11 -13.47 7.09
N LEU A 63 -3.70 -14.59 6.52
CA LEU A 63 -3.24 -14.64 5.13
C LEU A 63 -4.38 -14.75 4.12
N LYS A 64 -5.59 -15.22 4.53
CA LYS A 64 -6.72 -15.40 3.61
C LYS A 64 -6.30 -16.10 2.31
N PRO A 65 -5.84 -17.38 2.38
CA PRO A 65 -5.22 -18.06 1.25
C PRO A 65 -6.20 -18.54 0.19
N ASP A 66 -7.43 -18.05 0.21
CA ASP A 66 -8.46 -18.42 -0.77
C ASP A 66 -8.01 -18.06 -2.18
N MET A 67 -8.13 -19.02 -3.11
CA MET A 67 -7.73 -18.82 -4.50
C MET A 67 -8.63 -17.79 -5.19
N LEU A 68 -8.01 -16.91 -5.94
CA LEU A 68 -8.70 -15.90 -6.71
C LEU A 68 -9.31 -16.52 -7.97
N ASN A 69 -10.63 -16.35 -8.18
CA ASN A 69 -11.26 -16.78 -9.41
C ASN A 69 -10.92 -15.85 -10.59
N PHE A 70 -10.94 -16.39 -11.81
CA PHE A 70 -10.53 -15.66 -13.02
C PHE A 70 -11.36 -14.40 -13.28
N SER A 71 -12.67 -14.45 -13.03
CA SER A 71 -13.55 -13.28 -13.21
C SER A 71 -13.18 -12.16 -12.23
N SER A 72 -12.86 -12.48 -10.97
CA SER A 72 -12.36 -11.50 -10.01
C SER A 72 -11.02 -10.91 -10.44
N ALA A 73 -10.11 -11.72 -11.00
CA ALA A 73 -8.82 -11.23 -11.50
C ALA A 73 -8.99 -10.19 -12.62
N ILE A 74 -9.91 -10.44 -13.56
CA ILE A 74 -10.24 -9.47 -14.63
C ILE A 74 -10.80 -8.17 -14.05
N ILE A 75 -11.75 -8.25 -13.12
CA ILE A 75 -12.36 -7.07 -12.50
C ILE A 75 -11.30 -6.27 -11.74
N ILE A 76 -10.37 -6.93 -11.03
CA ILE A 76 -9.26 -6.28 -10.32
C ILE A 76 -8.35 -5.53 -11.30
N PHE A 77 -8.03 -6.13 -12.43
CA PHE A 77 -7.25 -5.46 -13.48
C PHE A 77 -7.98 -4.21 -14.02
N ILE A 78 -9.29 -4.29 -14.22
CA ILE A 78 -10.10 -3.13 -14.65
C ILE A 78 -10.16 -2.07 -13.55
N ILE A 79 -10.23 -2.44 -12.26
CA ILE A 79 -10.15 -1.50 -11.13
C ILE A 79 -8.81 -0.76 -11.15
N TRP A 80 -7.70 -1.47 -11.39
CA TRP A 80 -6.39 -0.85 -11.51
C TRP A 80 -6.36 0.16 -12.67
N LEU A 81 -6.82 -0.21 -13.87
CA LEU A 81 -6.92 0.71 -15.02
C LEU A 81 -7.75 1.96 -14.70
N ALA A 82 -8.90 1.76 -14.03
CA ALA A 82 -9.78 2.85 -13.63
C ALA A 82 -9.17 3.77 -12.54
N SER A 83 -8.17 3.29 -11.79
CA SER A 83 -7.47 4.08 -10.77
C SER A 83 -6.37 4.99 -11.35
N LEU A 84 -5.86 4.71 -12.56
CA LEU A 84 -4.74 5.43 -13.15
C LEU A 84 -4.96 6.95 -13.26
N PRO A 85 -6.13 7.46 -13.73
CA PRO A 85 -6.34 8.89 -13.80
C PRO A 85 -6.26 9.58 -12.43
N LEU A 86 -6.75 8.92 -11.37
CA LEU A 86 -6.66 9.44 -10.01
C LEU A 86 -5.22 9.45 -9.50
N ILE A 87 -4.46 8.38 -9.76
CA ILE A 87 -3.05 8.28 -9.37
C ILE A 87 -2.23 9.34 -10.11
N PHE A 88 -2.43 9.50 -11.42
CA PHE A 88 -1.75 10.54 -12.20
C PHE A 88 -2.11 11.94 -11.72
N LEU A 89 -3.38 12.22 -11.42
CA LEU A 89 -3.78 13.51 -10.85
C LEU A 89 -3.04 13.83 -9.54
N ILE A 90 -2.88 12.83 -8.67
CA ILE A 90 -2.15 12.98 -7.39
C ILE A 90 -0.67 13.26 -7.64
N ILE A 91 -0.04 12.55 -8.57
CA ILE A 91 1.36 12.74 -8.94
C ILE A 91 1.57 14.15 -9.52
N GLU A 92 0.74 14.58 -10.47
CA GLU A 92 0.80 15.91 -11.08
C GLU A 92 0.61 17.02 -10.04
N LEU A 93 -0.38 16.88 -9.15
CA LEU A 93 -0.58 17.81 -8.04
C LEU A 93 0.64 17.85 -7.12
N TYR A 94 1.23 16.69 -6.81
CA TYR A 94 2.45 16.64 -6.00
C TYR A 94 3.59 17.40 -6.68
N MET A 95 3.83 17.15 -7.97
CA MET A 95 4.88 17.84 -8.74
C MET A 95 4.65 19.34 -8.83
N CYS A 96 3.40 19.77 -8.96
CA CYS A 96 3.04 21.19 -8.97
C CYS A 96 3.41 21.92 -7.67
N PHE A 97 3.24 21.27 -6.51
CA PHE A 97 3.51 21.87 -5.19
C PHE A 97 4.96 21.68 -4.70
N PHE A 98 5.58 20.55 -5.03
CA PHE A 98 6.87 20.13 -4.45
C PHE A 98 8.00 19.96 -5.49
N GLY A 99 7.69 20.05 -6.78
CA GLY A 99 8.64 19.78 -7.87
C GLY A 99 8.83 18.29 -8.17
N SER A 100 9.59 17.99 -9.24
CA SER A 100 9.79 16.62 -9.73
C SER A 100 10.95 15.87 -9.06
N THR A 101 11.88 16.56 -8.43
CA THR A 101 13.16 15.97 -7.96
C THR A 101 12.99 14.70 -7.13
N LEU A 102 12.05 14.68 -6.17
CA LEU A 102 11.80 13.48 -5.36
C LEU A 102 11.15 12.36 -6.20
N VAL A 103 10.33 12.73 -7.18
CA VAL A 103 9.73 11.78 -8.12
C VAL A 103 10.85 11.10 -8.92
N ASP A 104 11.75 11.89 -9.50
CA ASP A 104 12.87 11.41 -10.32
C ASP A 104 13.79 10.46 -9.54
N ILE A 105 14.10 10.79 -8.27
CA ILE A 105 14.92 9.95 -7.40
C ILE A 105 14.23 8.60 -7.10
N VAL A 106 12.94 8.63 -6.78
CA VAL A 106 12.20 7.43 -6.33
C VAL A 106 11.84 6.51 -7.50
N THR A 107 11.75 7.03 -8.72
CA THR A 107 11.37 6.26 -9.91
C THR A 107 12.57 5.73 -10.71
N GLN A 108 13.81 5.96 -10.27
CA GLN A 108 15.00 5.41 -10.92
C GLN A 108 15.03 3.89 -10.86
N ASP A 109 15.44 3.27 -11.97
CA ASP A 109 15.64 1.82 -12.03
C ASP A 109 16.80 1.38 -11.11
N ALA A 110 16.51 0.42 -10.22
CA ALA A 110 17.48 -0.08 -9.25
C ALA A 110 18.47 -1.10 -9.83
N HIS A 111 18.16 -1.73 -10.96
CA HIS A 111 18.95 -2.80 -11.57
C HIS A 111 19.08 -2.65 -13.07
N GLU A 112 20.28 -2.91 -13.61
CA GLU A 112 20.55 -2.93 -15.06
C GLU A 112 19.83 -4.08 -15.78
N ILE A 113 19.67 -5.23 -15.12
CA ILE A 113 18.99 -6.39 -15.69
C ILE A 113 17.49 -6.26 -15.45
N PHE A 114 16.73 -6.10 -16.52
CA PHE A 114 15.26 -5.91 -16.46
C PHE A 114 14.52 -6.97 -15.63
N ALA A 115 14.85 -8.26 -15.80
CA ALA A 115 14.21 -9.33 -15.04
C ALA A 115 14.43 -9.20 -13.52
N LEU A 116 15.64 -8.79 -13.09
CA LEU A 116 15.93 -8.53 -11.68
C LEU A 116 15.18 -7.29 -11.19
N ASN A 117 15.08 -6.25 -12.01
CA ASN A 117 14.34 -5.06 -11.69
C ASN A 117 12.86 -5.39 -11.45
N VAL A 118 12.21 -6.13 -12.35
CA VAL A 118 10.82 -6.59 -12.17
C VAL A 118 10.69 -7.47 -10.91
N PHE A 119 11.63 -8.38 -10.67
CA PHE A 119 11.56 -9.27 -9.50
C PHE A 119 11.66 -8.49 -8.18
N PHE A 120 12.64 -7.60 -8.04
CA PHE A 120 12.87 -6.87 -6.78
C PHE A 120 11.96 -5.65 -6.60
N THR A 121 11.44 -5.05 -7.67
CA THR A 121 10.61 -3.84 -7.58
C THR A 121 9.11 -4.13 -7.70
N ALA A 122 8.71 -5.22 -8.35
CA ALA A 122 7.29 -5.55 -8.52
C ALA A 122 6.88 -6.83 -7.78
N VAL A 123 7.58 -7.95 -7.96
CA VAL A 123 7.15 -9.25 -7.41
C VAL A 123 7.39 -9.33 -5.90
N THR A 124 8.61 -9.03 -5.45
CA THR A 124 8.99 -9.13 -4.04
C THR A 124 8.15 -8.19 -3.16
N PRO A 125 8.01 -6.87 -3.45
CA PRO A 125 7.18 -5.99 -2.63
C PRO A 125 5.70 -6.40 -2.68
N ALA A 126 5.17 -6.80 -3.82
CA ALA A 126 3.78 -7.25 -3.92
C ALA A 126 3.49 -8.45 -3.01
N ILE A 127 4.43 -9.33 -2.76
CA ILE A 127 4.24 -10.45 -1.82
C ILE A 127 4.45 -9.99 -0.38
N LEU A 128 5.58 -9.37 -0.06
CA LEU A 128 5.95 -9.07 1.31
C LEU A 128 5.08 -7.98 1.92
N GLU A 129 4.84 -6.90 1.17
CA GLU A 129 4.04 -5.79 1.65
C GLU A 129 2.55 -6.15 1.73
N GLU A 130 2.04 -7.01 0.84
CA GLU A 130 0.65 -7.46 0.97
C GLU A 130 0.46 -8.38 2.18
N ILE A 131 1.39 -9.29 2.47
CA ILE A 131 1.34 -10.10 3.70
C ILE A 131 1.39 -9.20 4.93
N LEU A 132 2.27 -8.19 4.94
CA LEU A 132 2.36 -7.23 6.03
C LEU A 132 1.07 -6.43 6.18
N MET A 133 0.60 -5.79 5.11
CA MET A 133 -0.48 -4.82 5.17
C MET A 133 -1.86 -5.47 5.13
N ARG A 134 -2.15 -6.33 4.11
CA ARG A 134 -3.50 -6.93 3.93
C ARG A 134 -3.66 -8.22 4.72
N GLY A 135 -2.54 -8.86 5.04
CA GLY A 135 -2.51 -9.95 6.00
C GLY A 135 -2.60 -9.40 7.44
N ILE A 136 -1.46 -8.95 7.97
CA ILE A 136 -1.28 -8.68 9.40
C ILE A 136 -2.02 -7.42 9.86
N ILE A 137 -1.74 -6.27 9.22
CA ILE A 137 -2.30 -4.98 9.66
C ILE A 137 -3.83 -4.97 9.49
N LEU A 138 -4.34 -5.38 8.34
CA LEU A 138 -5.78 -5.39 8.07
C LEU A 138 -6.55 -6.34 9.00
N ASP A 139 -5.97 -7.51 9.33
CA ASP A 139 -6.56 -8.42 10.32
C ASP A 139 -6.66 -7.80 11.72
N GLY A 140 -5.71 -6.95 12.10
CA GLY A 140 -5.79 -6.20 13.36
C GLY A 140 -6.99 -5.27 13.45
N TYR A 141 -7.42 -4.73 12.32
CA TYR A 141 -8.58 -3.83 12.19
C TYR A 141 -9.90 -4.58 11.88
N ARG A 142 -9.91 -5.92 11.83
CA ARG A 142 -11.08 -6.74 11.44
C ARG A 142 -12.36 -6.44 12.21
N ASN A 143 -12.28 -5.91 13.44
CA ASN A 143 -13.42 -5.56 14.28
C ASN A 143 -13.93 -4.11 14.07
N LYS A 144 -13.36 -3.36 13.14
CA LYS A 144 -13.88 -2.07 12.63
C LYS A 144 -14.71 -2.31 11.36
N SER A 145 -15.45 -1.29 10.91
CA SER A 145 -16.09 -1.36 9.59
C SER A 145 -15.02 -1.52 8.50
N ARG A 146 -15.36 -2.22 7.42
CA ARG A 146 -14.43 -2.43 6.28
C ARG A 146 -13.88 -1.12 5.74
N LEU A 147 -14.72 -0.08 5.67
CA LEU A 147 -14.30 1.23 5.19
C LEU A 147 -13.23 1.84 6.11
N VAL A 148 -13.46 1.84 7.43
CA VAL A 148 -12.47 2.35 8.40
C VAL A 148 -11.19 1.53 8.36
N ALA A 149 -11.30 0.20 8.31
CA ALA A 149 -10.14 -0.69 8.21
C ALA A 149 -9.34 -0.44 6.92
N ALA A 150 -10.01 -0.26 5.78
CA ALA A 150 -9.37 0.03 4.50
C ALA A 150 -8.68 1.41 4.49
N ILE A 151 -9.33 2.44 5.03
CA ILE A 151 -8.74 3.79 5.16
C ILE A 151 -7.48 3.73 6.02
N MET A 152 -7.55 3.09 7.19
CA MET A 152 -6.40 3.00 8.08
C MET A 152 -5.26 2.16 7.51
N ASN A 153 -5.60 1.08 6.81
CA ASN A 153 -4.60 0.25 6.13
C ASN A 153 -3.91 1.02 5.00
N GLY A 154 -4.65 1.74 4.16
CA GLY A 154 -4.07 2.62 3.13
C GLY A 154 -3.20 3.71 3.73
N PHE A 155 -3.66 4.37 4.81
CA PHE A 155 -2.89 5.39 5.52
C PHE A 155 -1.55 4.86 6.05
N MET A 156 -1.58 3.70 6.71
CA MET A 156 -0.36 3.05 7.20
C MET A 156 0.53 2.58 6.05
N PHE A 157 -0.05 2.12 4.94
CA PHE A 157 0.72 1.75 3.75
C PHE A 157 1.45 2.95 3.15
N GLY A 158 0.78 4.10 3.05
CA GLY A 158 1.45 5.34 2.65
C GLY A 158 2.62 5.70 3.56
N MET A 159 2.45 5.61 4.88
CA MET A 159 3.53 5.90 5.85
C MET A 159 4.70 4.92 5.77
N LEU A 160 4.48 3.67 5.34
CA LEU A 160 5.53 2.65 5.24
C LEU A 160 6.69 3.08 4.32
N HIS A 161 6.41 3.92 3.32
CA HIS A 161 7.40 4.41 2.35
C HIS A 161 8.28 5.56 2.88
N LEU A 162 7.97 6.14 4.04
CA LEU A 162 8.73 7.18 4.74
C LEU A 162 9.04 8.45 3.92
N ASN A 163 8.32 8.68 2.82
CA ASN A 163 8.46 9.89 2.00
C ASN A 163 7.10 10.45 1.56
N SER A 164 7.06 11.75 1.35
CA SER A 164 5.82 12.47 1.03
C SER A 164 5.29 12.17 -0.36
N PHE A 165 6.14 11.89 -1.34
CA PHE A 165 5.70 11.60 -2.71
C PHE A 165 4.92 10.27 -2.75
N GLN A 166 5.51 9.20 -2.25
CA GLN A 166 4.86 7.90 -2.27
C GLN A 166 3.64 7.85 -1.35
N PHE A 167 3.62 8.61 -0.26
CA PHE A 167 2.51 8.60 0.69
C PHE A 167 1.14 8.77 0.04
N PHE A 168 0.96 9.78 -0.82
CA PHE A 168 -0.37 10.11 -1.32
C PHE A 168 -0.93 9.06 -2.27
N HIS A 169 -0.14 8.65 -3.28
CA HIS A 169 -0.64 7.67 -4.25
C HIS A 169 -0.69 6.25 -3.67
N THR A 170 0.26 5.86 -2.78
CA THR A 170 0.21 4.55 -2.14
C THR A 170 -0.87 4.46 -1.07
N PHE A 171 -1.24 5.57 -0.42
CA PHE A 171 -2.44 5.62 0.43
C PHE A 171 -3.69 5.20 -0.36
N ILE A 172 -3.91 5.79 -1.53
CA ILE A 172 -5.07 5.47 -2.38
C ILE A 172 -4.99 4.04 -2.91
N ALA A 173 -3.83 3.63 -3.42
CA ALA A 173 -3.62 2.25 -3.88
C ALA A 173 -3.86 1.24 -2.75
N GLY A 174 -3.37 1.55 -1.55
CA GLY A 174 -3.55 0.74 -0.35
C GLY A 174 -5.00 0.63 0.12
N PHE A 175 -5.76 1.72 0.02
CA PHE A 175 -7.19 1.75 0.30
C PHE A 175 -7.96 0.85 -0.68
N ILE A 176 -7.71 1.00 -1.98
CA ILE A 176 -8.34 0.18 -3.04
C ILE A 176 -8.00 -1.30 -2.87
N ALA A 177 -6.72 -1.64 -2.67
CA ALA A 177 -6.28 -3.02 -2.45
C ALA A 177 -6.94 -3.66 -1.22
N SER A 178 -7.13 -2.90 -0.13
CA SER A 178 -7.84 -3.38 1.06
C SER A 178 -9.31 -3.71 0.78
N LEU A 179 -10.00 -2.86 -0.02
CA LEU A 179 -11.38 -3.13 -0.43
C LEU A 179 -11.49 -4.35 -1.35
N VAL A 180 -10.53 -4.53 -2.25
CA VAL A 180 -10.44 -5.68 -3.15
C VAL A 180 -10.21 -6.98 -2.35
N VAL A 181 -9.31 -6.97 -1.35
CA VAL A 181 -9.09 -8.11 -0.46
C VAL A 181 -10.34 -8.42 0.37
N PHE A 182 -11.07 -7.41 0.87
CA PHE A 182 -12.34 -7.64 1.55
C PHE A 182 -13.43 -8.23 0.63
N ALA A 183 -13.45 -7.81 -0.64
CA ALA A 183 -14.46 -8.26 -1.59
C ALA A 183 -14.21 -9.68 -2.13
N THR A 184 -12.99 -10.19 -2.01
CA THR A 184 -12.60 -11.52 -2.49
C THR A 184 -12.23 -12.49 -1.38
N ASN A 185 -12.02 -12.01 -0.16
CA ASN A 185 -11.45 -12.74 0.97
C ASN A 185 -10.10 -13.42 0.61
N SER A 186 -9.34 -12.83 -0.30
CA SER A 186 -8.12 -13.43 -0.84
C SER A 186 -6.95 -12.43 -0.81
N ILE A 187 -5.82 -12.83 -0.21
CA ILE A 187 -4.58 -12.05 -0.25
C ILE A 187 -4.02 -11.96 -1.69
N PHE A 188 -4.29 -12.98 -2.52
CA PHE A 188 -3.85 -12.99 -3.92
C PHE A 188 -4.47 -11.86 -4.73
N ALA A 189 -5.63 -11.34 -4.32
CA ALA A 189 -6.24 -10.17 -4.93
C ALA A 189 -5.42 -8.89 -4.69
N GLY A 190 -4.89 -8.72 -3.47
CA GLY A 190 -3.96 -7.64 -3.15
C GLY A 190 -2.64 -7.79 -3.89
N ILE A 191 -2.05 -9.01 -3.87
CA ILE A 191 -0.80 -9.30 -4.59
C ILE A 191 -0.96 -9.01 -6.08
N LEU A 192 -2.06 -9.41 -6.70
CA LEU A 192 -2.31 -9.18 -8.13
C LEU A 192 -2.35 -7.69 -8.48
N ILE A 193 -3.16 -6.90 -7.77
CA ILE A 193 -3.28 -5.47 -8.07
C ILE A 193 -1.97 -4.72 -7.82
N HIS A 194 -1.21 -5.12 -6.80
CA HIS A 194 0.09 -4.54 -6.47
C HIS A 194 1.15 -4.91 -7.52
N MET A 195 1.24 -6.19 -7.92
CA MET A 195 2.13 -6.63 -9.00
C MET A 195 1.85 -5.90 -10.31
N VAL A 196 0.57 -5.74 -10.67
CA VAL A 196 0.17 -5.01 -11.88
C VAL A 196 0.57 -3.55 -11.76
N ASN A 197 0.34 -2.93 -10.59
CA ASN A 197 0.67 -1.52 -10.36
C ASN A 197 2.17 -1.23 -10.52
N ASN A 198 3.02 -2.09 -10.00
CA ASN A 198 4.46 -1.88 -10.06
C ASN A 198 5.09 -2.45 -11.35
N GLY A 199 4.66 -3.62 -11.78
CA GLY A 199 5.30 -4.35 -12.87
C GLY A 199 4.87 -3.92 -14.27
N LEU A 200 3.58 -3.63 -14.48
CA LEU A 200 3.09 -3.34 -15.83
C LEU A 200 3.68 -2.04 -16.41
N PRO A 201 3.79 -0.92 -15.67
CA PRO A 201 4.48 0.27 -16.16
C PRO A 201 5.93 0.00 -16.56
N MET A 202 6.66 -0.81 -15.77
CA MET A 202 8.04 -1.20 -16.08
C MET A 202 8.13 -2.03 -17.38
N ILE A 203 7.23 -2.99 -17.55
CA ILE A 203 7.16 -3.82 -18.77
C ILE A 203 6.84 -2.96 -19.99
N LEU A 204 5.87 -2.05 -19.87
CA LEU A 204 5.49 -1.15 -20.96
C LEU A 204 6.64 -0.21 -21.34
N ASN A 205 7.33 0.35 -20.36
CA ASN A 205 8.48 1.22 -20.61
C ASN A 205 9.65 0.46 -21.27
N TYR A 206 9.85 -0.78 -20.88
CA TYR A 206 10.88 -1.64 -21.50
C TYR A 206 10.56 -1.98 -22.95
N LEU A 207 9.29 -2.32 -23.25
CA LEU A 207 8.84 -2.68 -24.61
C LEU A 207 8.69 -1.45 -25.51
N TYR A 208 8.30 -0.34 -24.96
CA TYR A 208 8.02 0.92 -25.64
C TYR A 208 8.71 2.09 -24.92
N PRO A 209 10.06 2.14 -24.97
CA PRO A 209 10.80 3.17 -24.27
C PRO A 209 10.39 4.56 -24.76
N VAL A 210 10.05 5.42 -23.82
CA VAL A 210 9.68 6.80 -24.14
C VAL A 210 10.92 7.52 -24.64
N ASN A 211 10.80 8.19 -25.80
CA ASN A 211 11.89 9.00 -26.34
C ASN A 211 12.19 10.15 -25.37
N PRO A 212 13.41 10.25 -24.80
CA PRO A 212 13.76 11.32 -23.87
C PRO A 212 13.70 12.71 -24.46
N ASN A 213 13.67 12.82 -25.82
CA ASN A 213 13.51 14.09 -26.54
C ASN A 213 12.04 14.43 -26.84
N MET A 214 11.08 13.57 -26.52
CA MET A 214 9.68 13.98 -26.54
C MET A 214 9.45 14.93 -25.36
N GLU A 215 9.23 16.21 -25.66
CA GLU A 215 8.62 17.10 -24.67
C GLU A 215 7.28 16.46 -24.27
N TYR A 216 7.21 15.96 -23.04
CA TYR A 216 5.91 15.67 -22.43
C TYR A 216 5.10 16.96 -22.53
N ALA A 217 3.85 16.84 -23.00
CA ALA A 217 2.96 18.00 -23.07
C ALA A 217 3.04 18.73 -21.72
N LYS A 218 3.68 19.92 -21.75
CA LYS A 218 3.94 20.74 -20.55
C LYS A 218 2.68 21.16 -19.81
N ASP A 219 1.53 20.96 -20.43
CA ASP A 219 0.23 21.37 -19.90
C ASP A 219 -0.65 20.15 -19.69
N ALA A 220 -0.45 19.43 -18.59
CA ALA A 220 -1.46 18.48 -18.13
C ALA A 220 -2.80 19.24 -18.01
N ASN A 221 -3.80 18.84 -18.79
CA ASN A 221 -5.13 19.43 -18.66
C ASN A 221 -5.75 18.93 -17.35
N PHE A 222 -5.46 19.65 -16.26
CA PHE A 222 -5.93 19.31 -14.91
C PHE A 222 -7.45 19.14 -14.84
N LEU A 223 -8.22 19.93 -15.59
CA LEU A 223 -9.67 19.80 -15.63
C LEU A 223 -10.09 18.44 -16.21
N LEU A 224 -9.51 18.07 -17.35
CA LEU A 224 -9.81 16.82 -18.01
C LEU A 224 -9.35 15.61 -17.16
N LEU A 225 -8.15 15.70 -16.58
CA LEU A 225 -7.62 14.66 -15.69
C LEU A 225 -8.48 14.50 -14.43
N SER A 226 -8.94 15.62 -13.85
CA SER A 226 -9.87 15.61 -12.70
C SER A 226 -11.22 14.98 -13.05
N LEU A 227 -11.74 15.24 -14.24
CA LEU A 227 -12.96 14.61 -14.73
C LEU A 227 -12.79 13.10 -14.88
N TYR A 228 -11.70 12.64 -15.48
CA TYR A 228 -11.42 11.21 -15.61
C TYR A 228 -11.18 10.54 -14.25
N ALA A 229 -10.51 11.23 -13.31
CA ALA A 229 -10.34 10.74 -11.95
C ALA A 229 -11.68 10.56 -11.23
N LEU A 230 -12.60 11.54 -11.35
CA LEU A 230 -13.94 11.44 -10.77
C LEU A 230 -14.75 10.29 -11.37
N LEU A 231 -14.74 10.14 -12.70
CA LEU A 231 -15.41 9.03 -13.39
C LEU A 231 -14.78 7.68 -12.97
N GLY A 232 -13.46 7.61 -12.85
CA GLY A 232 -12.72 6.46 -12.37
C GLY A 232 -13.13 6.06 -10.96
N ILE A 233 -13.23 7.01 -10.02
CA ILE A 233 -13.68 6.75 -8.65
C ILE A 233 -15.09 6.13 -8.65
N ILE A 234 -16.03 6.72 -9.38
CA ILE A 234 -17.41 6.20 -9.47
C ILE A 234 -17.40 4.78 -10.04
N PHE A 235 -16.60 4.52 -11.07
CA PHE A 235 -16.49 3.22 -11.71
C PHE A 235 -15.85 2.18 -10.79
N ILE A 236 -14.78 2.53 -10.07
CA ILE A 236 -14.12 1.69 -9.06
C ILE A 236 -15.13 1.23 -8.00
N PHE A 237 -15.95 2.14 -7.45
CA PHE A 237 -16.95 1.76 -6.45
C PHE A 237 -17.99 0.78 -7.01
N LYS A 238 -18.41 0.93 -8.27
CA LYS A 238 -19.32 -0.04 -8.94
C LYS A 238 -18.64 -1.40 -9.10
N LEU A 239 -17.37 -1.43 -9.51
CA LEU A 239 -16.61 -2.68 -9.70
C LEU A 239 -16.33 -3.39 -8.37
N ILE A 240 -16.00 -2.65 -7.30
CA ILE A 240 -15.85 -3.21 -5.95
C ILE A 240 -17.18 -3.85 -5.49
N ASN A 241 -18.31 -3.17 -5.68
CA ASN A 241 -19.63 -3.75 -5.37
C ASN A 241 -19.92 -5.01 -6.19
N LEU A 242 -19.50 -5.03 -7.45
CA LEU A 242 -19.61 -6.21 -8.30
C LEU A 242 -18.75 -7.37 -7.77
N LEU A 243 -17.52 -7.11 -7.34
CA LEU A 243 -16.64 -8.11 -6.70
C LEU A 243 -17.28 -8.71 -5.44
N PHE A 244 -17.86 -7.89 -4.57
CA PHE A 244 -18.58 -8.37 -3.39
C PHE A 244 -19.71 -9.34 -3.76
N LYS A 245 -20.51 -8.98 -4.79
CA LYS A 245 -21.59 -9.83 -5.28
C LYS A 245 -21.08 -11.12 -5.91
N LEU A 246 -20.06 -11.04 -6.76
CA LEU A 246 -19.49 -12.19 -7.46
C LEU A 246 -18.92 -13.24 -6.49
N ASN A 247 -18.35 -12.79 -5.38
CA ASN A 247 -17.76 -13.68 -4.38
C ASN A 247 -18.74 -14.02 -3.24
N ASN A 248 -20.04 -13.66 -3.35
CA ASN A 248 -21.07 -13.91 -2.35
C ASN A 248 -20.71 -13.36 -0.94
N ILE A 249 -19.96 -12.26 -0.89
CA ILE A 249 -19.57 -11.60 0.34
C ILE A 249 -20.49 -10.39 0.54
N PRO A 250 -21.24 -10.28 1.66
CA PRO A 250 -22.09 -9.13 1.89
C PRO A 250 -21.25 -7.86 2.06
N PHE A 251 -21.59 -6.78 1.34
CA PHE A 251 -20.86 -5.50 1.47
C PHE A 251 -20.98 -4.93 2.90
N LYS A 252 -22.18 -5.01 3.48
CA LYS A 252 -22.43 -4.57 4.86
C LYS A 252 -22.28 -5.75 5.82
N GLU A 253 -21.44 -5.57 6.82
CA GLU A 253 -21.23 -6.59 7.84
C GLU A 253 -22.28 -6.49 8.96
N ASN A 254 -22.87 -7.64 9.30
CA ASN A 254 -23.78 -7.79 10.45
C ASN A 254 -22.98 -8.24 11.68
N LYS A 255 -22.05 -7.39 12.16
CA LYS A 255 -21.29 -7.65 13.39
C LYS A 255 -21.27 -6.41 14.28
N GLU A 256 -21.13 -6.62 15.58
CA GLU A 256 -20.82 -5.54 16.51
C GLU A 256 -19.43 -4.98 16.21
N LEU A 257 -19.36 -3.66 16.07
CA LEU A 257 -18.10 -2.97 15.83
C LEU A 257 -17.41 -2.68 17.17
N SER A 258 -16.12 -2.94 17.21
CA SER A 258 -15.31 -2.64 18.38
C SER A 258 -15.25 -1.14 18.67
N SER A 259 -15.41 -0.77 19.94
CA SER A 259 -15.19 0.58 20.45
C SER A 259 -13.69 0.91 20.65
N GLU A 260 -12.78 -0.02 20.38
CA GLU A 260 -11.34 0.15 20.55
C GLU A 260 -10.82 1.39 19.82
N LYS A 261 -9.98 2.19 20.48
CA LYS A 261 -9.42 3.42 19.92
C LYS A 261 -8.42 3.10 18.80
N ILE A 262 -8.63 3.72 17.64
CA ILE A 262 -7.74 3.62 16.48
C ILE A 262 -6.46 4.42 16.74
N PHE A 263 -6.64 5.70 17.13
CA PHE A 263 -5.52 6.58 17.46
C PHE A 263 -5.05 6.27 18.89
N ASN A 264 -3.92 5.61 18.98
CA ASN A 264 -3.24 5.22 20.21
C ASN A 264 -1.75 5.57 20.12
N LEU A 265 -1.03 5.44 21.24
CA LEU A 265 0.36 5.88 21.33
C LEU A 265 1.28 5.30 20.23
N PRO A 266 1.27 3.99 19.90
CA PRO A 266 2.08 3.47 18.80
C PRO A 266 1.79 4.13 17.46
N LEU A 267 0.52 4.35 17.11
CA LEU A 267 0.16 5.01 15.85
C LEU A 267 0.62 6.47 15.83
N PHE A 268 0.45 7.21 16.93
CA PHE A 268 0.94 8.59 17.01
C PHE A 268 2.45 8.68 16.83
N ILE A 269 3.22 7.77 17.46
CA ILE A 269 4.69 7.73 17.27
C ILE A 269 5.02 7.42 15.79
N SER A 270 4.32 6.47 15.16
CA SER A 270 4.52 6.17 13.73
C SER A 270 4.28 7.38 12.83
N ILE A 271 3.22 8.15 13.10
CA ILE A 271 2.92 9.40 12.38
C ILE A 271 4.04 10.43 12.57
N ILE A 272 4.53 10.61 13.79
CA ILE A 272 5.63 11.54 14.08
C ILE A 272 6.90 11.13 13.32
N ILE A 273 7.26 9.84 13.36
CA ILE A 273 8.41 9.31 12.61
C ILE A 273 8.26 9.60 11.12
N PHE A 274 7.10 9.29 10.54
CA PHE A 274 6.82 9.55 9.13
C PHE A 274 6.97 11.03 8.77
N ILE A 275 6.40 11.94 9.57
CA ILE A 275 6.50 13.39 9.33
C ILE A 275 7.97 13.85 9.38
N ILE A 276 8.75 13.40 10.37
CA ILE A 276 10.15 13.75 10.50
C ILE A 276 10.95 13.27 9.30
N PHE A 277 10.81 12.00 8.90
CA PHE A 277 11.53 11.45 7.74
C PHE A 277 11.16 12.15 6.43
N SER A 278 9.86 12.38 6.19
CA SER A 278 9.40 13.10 5.00
C SER A 278 9.95 14.54 4.95
N ALA A 279 9.99 15.22 6.09
CA ALA A 279 10.54 16.58 6.18
C ALA A 279 12.06 16.58 5.94
N LEU A 280 12.80 15.62 6.52
CA LEU A 280 14.24 15.48 6.32
C LEU A 280 14.57 15.19 4.84
N MET A 281 13.80 14.33 4.14
CA MET A 281 14.00 14.07 2.72
C MET A 281 13.79 15.33 1.88
N ILE A 282 12.71 16.08 2.10
CA ILE A 282 12.45 17.35 1.39
C ILE A 282 13.59 18.36 1.65
N PHE A 283 14.06 18.45 2.90
CA PHE A 283 15.15 19.35 3.26
C PHE A 283 16.47 18.94 2.60
N ALA A 284 16.79 17.64 2.58
CA ALA A 284 18.00 17.13 1.94
C ALA A 284 18.02 17.45 0.44
N ILE A 285 16.90 17.25 -0.26
CA ILE A 285 16.76 17.57 -1.69
C ILE A 285 16.98 19.07 -1.95
N LYS A 286 16.37 19.96 -1.14
CA LYS A 286 16.54 21.42 -1.28
C LYS A 286 17.98 21.89 -1.04
N LYS A 287 18.82 21.08 -0.41
CA LYS A 287 20.21 21.41 -0.16
C LYS A 287 21.15 20.94 -1.29
N ILE A 288 20.69 20.01 -2.12
CA ILE A 288 21.42 19.47 -3.27
C ILE A 288 21.15 20.33 -4.53
N LEU A 289 19.99 20.97 -4.60
CA LEU A 289 19.60 21.96 -5.63
C LEU A 289 20.20 23.34 -5.34
#